data_3e896421bed2858087694347c0f830cc
#
_entry.id   3e896421bed2858087694347c0f830cc
#
_cell.length_a   1.000
_cell.length_b   1.000
_cell.length_c   1.000
_cell.angle_alpha   90.00
_cell.angle_beta   90.00
_cell.angle_gamma   90.00
#
_symmetry.space_group_name_H-M   'P 1'
#
loop_
_entity.id
_entity.type
_entity.pdbx_description
1 polymer ?
#
loop_
_entity_poly.entity_id
_entity_poly.type
_entity_poly.pdbx_seq_one_letter_code
_entity_poly.pdbx_strand_id
1 'polypeptide(L)'
;MLCLMIGMSSFFSVTMDAQAQARPSRMALERQIVRAFDREDPRRALLLIERYLKYWPSDEDMIYNAACGHAMLGEREESAERLLQAVREGFRDFEYMTEDEDLAPIRDHDVYLAILEARKKIDEQPPTTQTGGLNAAEAETSENPPRRGVRSDGPGNGEFESWRQSHGEDYIFESDHAHRLHVASTLPEEARQEMMAMIARQSDYMVEHLFGAVQNDHVFVLVPNRADCSIFDLDQSTAGWYEHSRRMLVTTDIGASLRHEFAHVLHWGHMDRVNQRHPMWIQEGLASLFEEYASGRDGTTFRFLPNERHNVTFDLVTGGDVPSWRQLFGLSPTRFMRAANRFYPITRSIFRYIADKDMLDAWYQNLVSTFPEDGSGVLALEKTFGRSIDQIESDWRSWVRARGLRDNTIARGDASLGIQAESEVDGCRVTMVHEGSGAHEGGMQINDVIVKIAGTSIRSTRELMLAIAKRRVGEVVPVRIRRGEDYLQLMITMKPLPSFTN
;
A
#
# COMPACT_ATOMS: atom_id res chain seq x y z
N MET A 1 16.04 69.39 -40.42
CA MET A 1 14.75 68.82 -40.90
C MET A 1 14.38 67.63 -40.01
N LEU A 2 13.44 67.88 -39.15
CA LEU A 2 13.03 67.05 -38.01
C LEU A 2 11.99 66.02 -38.48
N CYS A 3 12.19 64.75 -38.20
CA CYS A 3 11.15 63.73 -38.39
C CYS A 3 10.88 63.02 -37.06
N LEU A 4 9.72 63.32 -36.46
CA LEU A 4 9.18 62.61 -35.29
C LEU A 4 8.78 61.19 -35.67
N MET A 5 9.22 60.23 -34.88
CA MET A 5 8.66 58.89 -34.87
C MET A 5 7.95 58.66 -33.53
N ILE A 6 6.63 58.50 -33.63
CA ILE A 6 5.75 58.15 -32.51
C ILE A 6 5.88 56.66 -32.24
N GLY A 7 6.39 56.34 -31.06
CA GLY A 7 6.43 54.98 -30.59
C GLY A 7 5.06 54.55 -29.98
N MET A 8 4.43 53.56 -30.56
CA MET A 8 3.32 52.85 -29.94
C MET A 8 3.87 51.84 -28.94
N SER A 9 3.67 52.10 -27.65
CA SER A 9 3.90 51.12 -26.59
C SER A 9 2.75 50.09 -26.58
N SER A 10 3.05 48.92 -27.05
CA SER A 10 2.17 47.75 -26.85
C SER A 10 2.32 47.24 -25.41
N PHE A 11 1.32 47.49 -24.59
CA PHE A 11 1.17 46.83 -23.31
C PHE A 11 0.85 45.35 -23.58
N PHE A 12 1.85 44.50 -23.44
CA PHE A 12 1.60 43.07 -23.23
C PHE A 12 1.09 42.86 -21.80
N SER A 13 -0.21 42.73 -21.65
CA SER A 13 -0.80 42.18 -20.43
C SER A 13 -0.39 40.70 -20.35
N VAL A 14 0.60 40.39 -19.53
CA VAL A 14 0.86 39.03 -19.11
C VAL A 14 -0.24 38.69 -18.12
N THR A 15 -1.32 38.05 -18.59
CA THR A 15 -2.22 37.32 -17.73
C THR A 15 -1.42 36.12 -17.22
N MET A 16 -0.91 36.21 -16.00
CA MET A 16 -0.52 35.04 -15.24
C MET A 16 -1.79 34.24 -14.98
N ASP A 17 -2.04 33.20 -15.80
CA ASP A 17 -2.90 32.11 -15.44
C ASP A 17 -2.34 31.51 -14.15
N ALA A 18 -2.96 31.85 -13.03
CA ALA A 18 -2.83 31.11 -11.80
C ALA A 18 -3.53 29.77 -12.03
N GLN A 19 -2.85 28.83 -12.70
CA GLN A 19 -3.20 27.42 -12.60
C GLN A 19 -3.15 27.11 -11.11
N ALA A 20 -4.31 26.89 -10.51
CA ALA A 20 -4.43 26.33 -9.18
C ALA A 20 -3.66 25.00 -9.23
N GLN A 21 -2.43 25.00 -8.73
CA GLN A 21 -1.65 23.76 -8.63
C GLN A 21 -2.47 22.81 -7.76
N ALA A 22 -2.92 21.72 -8.34
CA ALA A 22 -3.60 20.67 -7.62
C ALA A 22 -2.77 20.28 -6.39
N ARG A 23 -3.45 20.11 -5.25
CA ARG A 23 -2.80 19.69 -3.99
C ARG A 23 -2.05 18.39 -4.27
N PRO A 24 -0.75 18.29 -3.96
CA PRO A 24 0.01 17.07 -4.22
C PRO A 24 -0.54 15.90 -3.39
N SER A 25 -0.44 14.68 -3.91
CA SER A 25 -0.76 13.49 -3.14
C SER A 25 0.18 13.38 -1.92
N ARG A 26 -0.41 13.21 -0.74
CA ARG A 26 0.33 13.04 0.52
C ARG A 26 1.29 11.85 0.43
N MET A 27 0.76 10.70 0.04
CA MET A 27 1.55 9.46 -0.09
C MET A 27 2.64 9.56 -1.16
N ALA A 28 2.40 10.29 -2.26
CA ALA A 28 3.43 10.47 -3.29
C ALA A 28 4.61 11.31 -2.76
N LEU A 29 4.34 12.35 -1.97
CA LEU A 29 5.40 13.12 -1.32
C LEU A 29 6.13 12.30 -0.25
N GLU A 30 5.43 11.56 0.59
CA GLU A 30 6.01 10.68 1.60
C GLU A 30 6.97 9.67 0.96
N ARG A 31 6.56 9.00 -0.12
CA ARG A 31 7.42 8.08 -0.87
C ARG A 31 8.66 8.75 -1.47
N GLN A 32 8.51 9.96 -2.02
CA GLN A 32 9.65 10.69 -2.56
C GLN A 32 10.65 11.08 -1.45
N ILE A 33 10.14 11.44 -0.26
CA ILE A 33 10.96 11.75 0.92
C ILE A 33 11.74 10.50 1.36
N VAL A 34 11.06 9.36 1.52
CA VAL A 34 11.71 8.09 1.88
C VAL A 34 12.80 7.74 0.87
N ARG A 35 12.51 7.79 -0.44
CA ARG A 35 13.51 7.52 -1.48
C ARG A 35 14.71 8.49 -1.45
N ALA A 36 14.49 9.71 -1.03
CA ALA A 36 15.60 10.67 -0.91
C ALA A 36 16.52 10.30 0.27
N PHE A 37 15.95 9.86 1.40
CA PHE A 37 16.73 9.34 2.52
C PHE A 37 17.45 8.04 2.18
N ASP A 38 16.80 7.09 1.50
CA ASP A 38 17.40 5.82 1.06
C ASP A 38 18.60 6.02 0.11
N ARG A 39 18.62 7.15 -0.63
CA ARG A 39 19.72 7.54 -1.51
C ARG A 39 20.78 8.39 -0.83
N GLU A 40 20.69 8.55 0.49
CA GLU A 40 21.58 9.42 1.27
C GLU A 40 21.61 10.87 0.75
N ASP A 41 20.46 11.36 0.24
CA ASP A 41 20.27 12.74 -0.24
C ASP A 41 19.37 13.54 0.72
N PRO A 42 19.88 13.92 1.91
CA PRO A 42 19.10 14.66 2.90
C PRO A 42 18.68 16.06 2.42
N ARG A 43 19.43 16.69 1.50
CA ARG A 43 19.04 17.98 0.91
C ARG A 43 17.78 17.85 0.09
N ARG A 44 17.67 16.79 -0.70
CA ARG A 44 16.47 16.51 -1.47
C ARG A 44 15.30 16.14 -0.57
N ALA A 45 15.55 15.34 0.47
CA ALA A 45 14.54 14.98 1.47
C ALA A 45 13.94 16.23 2.12
N LEU A 46 14.78 17.16 2.59
CA LEU A 46 14.33 18.40 3.22
C LEU A 46 13.49 19.29 2.27
N LEU A 47 13.87 19.41 1.00
CA LEU A 47 13.07 20.17 0.04
C LEU A 47 11.66 19.57 -0.14
N LEU A 48 11.56 18.25 -0.14
CA LEU A 48 10.29 17.55 -0.25
C LEU A 48 9.48 17.66 1.04
N ILE A 49 10.14 17.57 2.21
CA ILE A 49 9.50 17.75 3.53
C ILE A 49 8.95 19.18 3.67
N GLU A 50 9.69 20.20 3.29
CA GLU A 50 9.20 21.58 3.31
C GLU A 50 7.99 21.76 2.38
N ARG A 51 7.99 21.10 1.22
CA ARG A 51 6.81 21.08 0.33
C ARG A 51 5.63 20.35 0.98
N TYR A 52 5.87 19.24 1.67
CA TYR A 52 4.87 18.47 2.39
C TYR A 52 4.24 19.30 3.52
N LEU A 53 5.05 19.91 4.38
CA LEU A 53 4.60 20.67 5.54
C LEU A 53 3.81 21.95 5.18
N LYS A 54 3.86 22.43 3.93
CA LYS A 54 2.94 23.49 3.45
C LYS A 54 1.48 23.05 3.46
N TYR A 55 1.21 21.77 3.32
CA TYR A 55 -0.14 21.21 3.25
C TYR A 55 -0.55 20.50 4.54
N TRP A 56 0.42 19.99 5.28
CA TRP A 56 0.24 19.25 6.55
C TRP A 56 1.24 19.77 7.61
N PRO A 57 1.03 20.98 8.12
CA PRO A 57 2.04 21.69 8.93
C PRO A 57 2.30 21.09 10.32
N SER A 58 1.34 20.33 10.86
CA SER A 58 1.42 19.72 12.21
C SER A 58 1.66 18.21 12.16
N ASP A 59 2.23 17.70 11.07
CA ASP A 59 2.61 16.29 10.95
C ASP A 59 3.92 16.07 11.73
N GLU A 60 3.81 15.54 12.95
CA GLU A 60 4.91 15.39 13.89
C GLU A 60 6.00 14.45 13.37
N ASP A 61 5.63 13.38 12.66
CA ASP A 61 6.59 12.44 12.09
C ASP A 61 7.39 13.08 10.96
N MET A 62 6.74 13.90 10.14
CA MET A 62 7.41 14.58 9.05
C MET A 62 8.31 15.72 9.55
N ILE A 63 7.93 16.40 10.62
CA ILE A 63 8.77 17.39 11.31
C ILE A 63 9.99 16.70 11.95
N TYR A 64 9.79 15.49 12.54
CA TYR A 64 10.89 14.67 13.04
C TYR A 64 11.87 14.27 11.92
N ASN A 65 11.35 13.87 10.76
CA ASN A 65 12.19 13.57 9.59
C ASN A 65 12.98 14.80 9.11
N ALA A 66 12.42 16.00 9.25
CA ALA A 66 13.19 17.22 8.99
C ALA A 66 14.37 17.36 9.96
N ALA A 67 14.16 17.05 11.26
CA ALA A 67 15.26 17.04 12.22
C ALA A 67 16.36 16.06 11.82
N CYS A 68 16.01 14.85 11.42
CA CYS A 68 16.97 13.85 10.90
C CYS A 68 17.73 14.38 9.67
N GLY A 69 17.02 14.96 8.70
CA GLY A 69 17.62 15.52 7.49
C GLY A 69 18.64 16.63 7.79
N HIS A 70 18.33 17.54 8.71
CA HIS A 70 19.25 18.59 9.15
C HIS A 70 20.45 18.00 9.92
N ALA A 71 20.23 17.00 10.81
CA ALA A 71 21.32 16.34 11.51
C ALA A 71 22.31 15.65 10.54
N MET A 72 21.81 14.94 9.53
CA MET A 72 22.64 14.32 8.48
C MET A 72 23.48 15.34 7.70
N LEU A 73 23.02 16.59 7.60
CA LEU A 73 23.79 17.69 6.98
C LEU A 73 24.76 18.37 7.96
N GLY A 74 24.75 18.02 9.24
CA GLY A 74 25.52 18.69 10.28
C GLY A 74 24.95 20.02 10.74
N GLU A 75 23.71 20.35 10.35
CA GLU A 75 22.96 21.56 10.69
C GLU A 75 22.31 21.35 12.07
N ARG A 76 23.13 21.42 13.12
CA ARG A 76 22.76 20.97 14.47
C ARG A 76 21.65 21.79 15.13
N GLU A 77 21.68 23.11 14.97
CA GLU A 77 20.68 24.03 15.54
C GLU A 77 19.31 23.82 14.87
N GLU A 78 19.30 23.77 13.54
CA GLU A 78 18.07 23.53 12.76
C GLU A 78 17.46 22.15 13.08
N SER A 79 18.32 21.13 13.23
CA SER A 79 17.89 19.79 13.64
C SER A 79 17.24 19.82 15.04
N ALA A 80 17.87 20.50 16.00
CA ALA A 80 17.35 20.61 17.36
C ALA A 80 16.04 21.39 17.42
N GLU A 81 15.91 22.47 16.63
CA GLU A 81 14.65 23.23 16.53
C GLU A 81 13.52 22.38 15.95
N ARG A 82 13.78 21.63 14.87
CA ARG A 82 12.79 20.73 14.27
C ARG A 82 12.41 19.59 15.21
N LEU A 83 13.39 19.03 15.95
CA LEU A 83 13.10 17.99 16.93
C LEU A 83 12.18 18.50 18.06
N LEU A 84 12.47 19.69 18.58
CA LEU A 84 11.61 20.33 19.59
C LEU A 84 10.22 20.62 19.04
N GLN A 85 10.12 21.05 17.79
CA GLN A 85 8.86 21.27 17.11
C GLN A 85 8.08 19.94 16.99
N ALA A 86 8.69 18.85 16.54
CA ALA A 86 8.06 17.54 16.44
C ALA A 86 7.45 17.09 17.77
N VAL A 87 8.20 17.26 18.87
CA VAL A 87 7.72 16.93 20.23
C VAL A 87 6.53 17.80 20.65
N ARG A 88 6.51 19.09 20.29
CA ARG A 88 5.39 19.99 20.56
C ARG A 88 4.13 19.63 19.74
N GLU A 89 4.31 19.19 18.51
CA GLU A 89 3.19 18.78 17.65
C GLU A 89 2.66 17.37 17.97
N GLY A 90 3.36 16.59 18.79
CA GLY A 90 2.82 15.30 19.25
C GLY A 90 3.76 14.11 19.15
N PHE A 91 4.96 14.27 18.64
CA PHE A 91 5.94 13.17 18.58
C PHE A 91 6.26 12.60 19.96
N ARG A 92 6.12 11.28 20.13
CA ARG A 92 6.27 10.61 21.45
C ARG A 92 7.15 9.37 21.39
N ASP A 93 7.69 8.97 20.24
CA ASP A 93 8.57 7.80 20.13
C ASP A 93 10.01 8.15 20.57
N PHE A 94 10.16 8.38 21.88
CA PHE A 94 11.45 8.78 22.47
C PHE A 94 12.44 7.61 22.54
N GLU A 95 11.98 6.37 22.56
CA GLU A 95 12.86 5.20 22.50
C GLU A 95 13.54 5.15 21.14
N TYR A 96 12.76 5.31 20.10
CA TYR A 96 13.28 5.44 18.75
C TYR A 96 14.23 6.62 18.60
N MET A 97 13.87 7.80 19.11
CA MET A 97 14.73 8.99 19.06
C MET A 97 16.13 8.72 19.62
N THR A 98 16.25 7.89 20.67
CA THR A 98 17.55 7.57 21.27
C THR A 98 18.37 6.58 20.46
N GLU A 99 17.71 5.71 19.68
CA GLU A 99 18.34 4.69 18.85
C GLU A 99 18.64 5.21 17.42
N ASP A 100 17.99 6.29 17.00
CA ASP A 100 18.07 6.81 15.62
C ASP A 100 19.46 7.38 15.32
N GLU A 101 20.21 6.67 14.48
CA GLU A 101 21.56 7.06 14.06
C GLU A 101 21.59 8.38 13.27
N ASP A 102 20.49 8.76 12.62
CA ASP A 102 20.40 10.03 11.90
C ASP A 102 20.51 11.23 12.86
N LEU A 103 20.10 11.06 14.14
CA LEU A 103 20.21 12.08 15.18
C LEU A 103 21.53 12.01 15.97
N ALA A 104 22.42 11.07 15.64
CA ALA A 104 23.72 10.97 16.33
C ALA A 104 24.48 12.31 16.44
N PRO A 105 24.46 13.18 15.39
CA PRO A 105 25.16 14.48 15.45
C PRO A 105 24.63 15.46 16.50
N ILE A 106 23.41 15.28 17.02
CA ILE A 106 22.79 16.19 18.00
C ILE A 106 22.50 15.55 19.35
N ARG A 107 22.95 14.32 19.62
CA ARG A 107 22.69 13.63 20.90
C ARG A 107 23.28 14.35 22.11
N ASP A 108 24.30 15.17 21.95
CA ASP A 108 24.90 16.03 22.98
C ASP A 108 24.35 17.48 22.99
N HIS A 109 23.36 17.78 22.13
CA HIS A 109 22.74 19.11 22.07
C HIS A 109 21.79 19.33 23.26
N ASP A 110 21.79 20.54 23.82
CA ASP A 110 20.98 20.88 25.01
C ASP A 110 19.48 20.58 24.85
N VAL A 111 18.92 20.85 23.68
CA VAL A 111 17.50 20.55 23.37
C VAL A 111 17.23 19.04 23.41
N TYR A 112 18.10 18.24 22.80
CA TYR A 112 17.98 16.79 22.80
C TYR A 112 18.00 16.23 24.23
N LEU A 113 18.98 16.67 25.04
CA LEU A 113 19.11 16.27 26.43
C LEU A 113 17.92 16.73 27.29
N ALA A 114 17.43 17.96 27.06
CA ALA A 114 16.24 18.48 27.76
C ALA A 114 14.95 17.66 27.45
N ILE A 115 14.78 17.19 26.21
CA ILE A 115 13.66 16.32 25.83
C ILE A 115 13.73 15.00 26.61
N LEU A 116 14.91 14.37 26.69
CA LEU A 116 15.10 13.12 27.44
C LEU A 116 14.87 13.30 28.93
N GLU A 117 15.35 14.41 29.53
CA GLU A 117 15.14 14.72 30.94
C GLU A 117 13.66 14.98 31.24
N ALA A 118 12.95 15.70 30.38
CA ALA A 118 11.52 15.94 30.54
C ALA A 118 10.72 14.63 30.51
N ARG A 119 11.06 13.71 29.59
CA ARG A 119 10.46 12.37 29.56
C ARG A 119 10.66 11.62 30.85
N LYS A 120 11.92 11.54 31.34
CA LYS A 120 12.25 10.81 32.58
C LYS A 120 11.41 11.31 33.76
N LYS A 121 11.19 12.61 33.85
CA LYS A 121 10.35 13.21 34.90
C LYS A 121 8.87 12.83 34.79
N ILE A 122 8.36 12.60 33.54
CA ILE A 122 6.99 12.14 33.32
C ILE A 122 6.84 10.66 33.72
N ASP A 123 7.82 9.83 33.37
CA ASP A 123 7.81 8.40 33.68
C ASP A 123 7.99 8.12 35.20
N GLU A 124 8.64 9.03 35.94
CA GLU A 124 8.84 8.95 37.39
C GLU A 124 7.65 9.49 38.22
N GLN A 125 6.65 10.15 37.58
CA GLN A 125 5.45 10.60 38.29
C GLN A 125 4.41 9.48 38.33
N PRO A 126 3.92 9.09 39.57
CA PRO A 126 2.82 8.15 39.67
C PRO A 126 1.58 8.74 38.98
N PRO A 127 0.70 7.89 38.38
CA PRO A 127 -0.48 8.37 37.70
C PRO A 127 -1.34 9.23 38.62
N THR A 128 -1.36 10.52 38.43
CA THR A 128 -2.26 11.44 39.13
C THR A 128 -3.68 11.15 38.64
N THR A 129 -4.42 10.45 39.50
CA THR A 129 -5.87 10.31 39.37
C THR A 129 -6.48 11.71 39.53
N GLN A 130 -6.59 12.45 38.43
CA GLN A 130 -7.47 13.61 38.41
C GLN A 130 -8.91 13.12 38.22
N THR A 131 -9.54 12.76 39.34
CA THR A 131 -11.00 12.80 39.45
C THR A 131 -11.42 14.28 39.51
N GLY A 132 -11.47 14.91 38.33
CA GLY A 132 -12.13 16.18 38.14
C GLY A 132 -13.61 15.90 37.92
N GLY A 133 -14.40 16.06 39.02
CA GLY A 133 -15.85 16.03 38.96
C GLY A 133 -16.36 17.11 38.00
N LEU A 134 -16.97 16.70 36.92
CA LEU A 134 -17.88 17.53 36.15
C LEU A 134 -19.30 17.16 36.58
N ASN A 135 -19.97 18.18 37.10
CA ASN A 135 -21.35 18.15 37.58
C ASN A 135 -22.29 17.55 36.56
N ALA A 136 -23.05 16.56 37.02
CA ALA A 136 -24.27 16.11 36.34
C ALA A 136 -25.32 17.19 36.46
N ALA A 137 -25.51 17.96 35.40
CA ALA A 137 -26.72 18.76 35.17
C ALA A 137 -26.91 18.94 33.68
N GLU A 138 -28.16 18.61 33.24
CA GLU A 138 -28.70 18.83 31.89
C GLU A 138 -28.33 17.80 30.82
N ALA A 139 -28.87 16.56 30.97
CA ALA A 139 -29.20 15.72 29.85
C ALA A 139 -30.51 16.21 29.23
N GLU A 140 -30.46 17.17 28.33
CA GLU A 140 -31.55 17.39 27.37
C GLU A 140 -31.47 16.33 26.29
N THR A 141 -32.59 15.65 26.11
CA THR A 141 -32.86 14.67 25.06
C THR A 141 -32.60 15.27 23.68
N SER A 142 -31.46 14.95 23.12
CA SER A 142 -31.17 15.22 21.71
C SER A 142 -31.52 13.99 20.91
N GLU A 143 -32.58 14.09 20.13
CA GLU A 143 -32.98 13.16 19.09
C GLU A 143 -31.80 12.79 18.18
N ASN A 144 -31.76 11.52 17.78
CA ASN A 144 -30.77 10.98 16.81
C ASN A 144 -30.51 11.99 15.68
N PRO A 145 -29.24 12.33 15.39
CA PRO A 145 -28.97 13.12 14.21
C PRO A 145 -29.45 12.33 12.98
N PRO A 146 -30.07 13.01 11.99
CA PRO A 146 -30.59 12.35 10.81
C PRO A 146 -29.44 11.60 10.13
N ARG A 147 -29.71 10.33 9.73
CA ARG A 147 -28.82 9.57 8.85
C ARG A 147 -28.39 10.48 7.73
N ARG A 148 -27.09 10.84 7.69
CA ARG A 148 -26.54 11.62 6.58
C ARG A 148 -26.85 10.84 5.30
N GLY A 149 -27.76 11.39 4.50
CA GLY A 149 -28.00 10.92 3.14
C GLY A 149 -26.66 10.89 2.40
N VAL A 150 -26.48 9.92 1.52
CA VAL A 150 -25.33 9.83 0.63
C VAL A 150 -25.15 11.21 -0.01
N ARG A 151 -24.05 11.92 0.34
CA ARG A 151 -23.74 13.18 -0.30
C ARG A 151 -23.36 12.87 -1.74
N SER A 152 -24.11 13.43 -2.69
CA SER A 152 -23.81 13.34 -4.12
C SER A 152 -22.49 14.05 -4.50
N ASP A 153 -21.90 14.77 -3.57
CA ASP A 153 -20.74 15.66 -3.68
C ASP A 153 -19.55 15.25 -2.81
N GLY A 154 -19.49 13.99 -2.38
CA GLY A 154 -18.34 13.44 -1.62
C GLY A 154 -17.03 13.44 -2.44
N PRO A 155 -15.84 13.40 -1.78
CA PRO A 155 -14.53 13.51 -2.44
C PRO A 155 -14.35 12.57 -3.62
N GLY A 156 -14.69 11.29 -3.49
CA GLY A 156 -14.56 10.31 -4.57
C GLY A 156 -15.46 10.58 -5.78
N ASN A 157 -16.67 11.11 -5.54
CA ASN A 157 -17.55 11.55 -6.62
C ASN A 157 -16.94 12.76 -7.38
N GLY A 158 -16.34 13.71 -6.66
CA GLY A 158 -15.69 14.87 -7.24
C GLY A 158 -14.50 14.46 -8.14
N GLU A 159 -13.65 13.55 -7.68
CA GLU A 159 -12.53 13.01 -8.45
C GLU A 159 -13.01 12.28 -9.72
N PHE A 160 -14.03 11.43 -9.58
CA PHE A 160 -14.63 10.69 -10.69
C PHE A 160 -15.20 11.62 -11.76
N GLU A 161 -16.01 12.62 -11.36
CA GLU A 161 -16.61 13.58 -12.30
C GLU A 161 -15.55 14.46 -12.98
N SER A 162 -14.52 14.88 -12.25
CA SER A 162 -13.40 15.64 -12.80
C SER A 162 -12.64 14.83 -13.86
N TRP A 163 -12.36 13.55 -13.56
CA TRP A 163 -11.71 12.66 -14.51
C TRP A 163 -12.57 12.41 -15.74
N ARG A 164 -13.87 12.19 -15.55
CA ARG A 164 -14.83 11.98 -16.66
C ARG A 164 -14.93 13.18 -17.59
N GLN A 165 -14.91 14.40 -17.04
CA GLN A 165 -14.93 15.62 -17.84
C GLN A 165 -13.65 15.80 -18.68
N SER A 166 -12.49 15.40 -18.12
CA SER A 166 -11.19 15.59 -18.77
C SER A 166 -10.83 14.48 -19.76
N HIS A 167 -11.30 13.24 -19.52
CA HIS A 167 -10.84 12.02 -20.21
C HIS A 167 -12.03 11.16 -20.68
N GLY A 168 -13.21 11.73 -20.85
CA GLY A 168 -14.45 10.99 -21.12
C GLY A 168 -14.45 10.17 -22.41
N GLU A 169 -13.63 10.54 -23.39
CA GLU A 169 -13.52 9.83 -24.67
C GLU A 169 -12.52 8.66 -24.61
N ASP A 170 -11.59 8.68 -23.65
CA ASP A 170 -10.47 7.73 -23.57
C ASP A 170 -10.73 6.59 -22.60
N TYR A 171 -11.74 6.72 -21.70
CA TYR A 171 -12.00 5.79 -20.61
C TYR A 171 -13.43 5.25 -20.63
N ILE A 172 -13.58 4.04 -20.12
CA ILE A 172 -14.89 3.45 -19.81
C ILE A 172 -15.18 3.73 -18.34
N PHE A 173 -16.37 4.26 -18.06
CA PHE A 173 -16.84 4.67 -16.75
C PHE A 173 -17.96 3.75 -16.27
N GLU A 174 -17.79 3.17 -15.10
CA GLU A 174 -18.77 2.27 -14.48
C GLU A 174 -18.98 2.65 -13.00
N SER A 175 -20.11 2.23 -12.43
CA SER A 175 -20.40 2.43 -11.00
C SER A 175 -20.98 1.16 -10.40
N ASP A 176 -20.44 0.77 -9.26
CA ASP A 176 -21.00 -0.27 -8.39
C ASP A 176 -21.54 0.39 -7.12
N HIS A 177 -22.84 0.64 -7.11
CA HIS A 177 -23.50 1.31 -5.98
C HIS A 177 -23.59 0.42 -4.74
N ALA A 178 -23.60 -0.93 -4.90
CA ALA A 178 -23.64 -1.86 -3.79
C ALA A 178 -22.35 -1.77 -2.96
N HIS A 179 -21.20 -1.66 -3.63
CA HIS A 179 -19.88 -1.55 -3.02
C HIS A 179 -19.38 -0.09 -2.95
N ARG A 180 -20.22 0.88 -3.36
CA ARG A 180 -19.89 2.32 -3.37
C ARG A 180 -18.59 2.64 -4.11
N LEU A 181 -18.52 2.18 -5.35
CA LEU A 181 -17.37 2.39 -6.22
C LEU A 181 -17.78 3.10 -7.49
N HIS A 182 -16.91 4.00 -7.95
CA HIS A 182 -16.85 4.51 -9.30
C HIS A 182 -15.54 4.04 -9.93
N VAL A 183 -15.58 3.58 -11.15
CA VAL A 183 -14.42 3.00 -11.83
C VAL A 183 -14.23 3.68 -13.18
N ALA A 184 -12.98 4.04 -13.49
CA ALA A 184 -12.56 4.43 -14.82
C ALA A 184 -11.38 3.57 -15.27
N SER A 185 -11.48 3.00 -16.47
CA SER A 185 -10.41 2.18 -17.03
C SER A 185 -10.45 2.14 -18.54
N THR A 186 -9.33 1.78 -19.17
CA THR A 186 -9.23 1.46 -20.61
C THR A 186 -9.21 -0.04 -20.85
N LEU A 187 -9.51 -0.84 -19.84
CA LEU A 187 -9.48 -2.29 -19.91
C LEU A 187 -10.54 -2.83 -20.90
N PRO A 188 -10.22 -3.88 -21.65
CA PRO A 188 -11.21 -4.65 -22.41
C PRO A 188 -12.32 -5.17 -21.50
N GLU A 189 -13.51 -5.38 -22.05
CA GLU A 189 -14.72 -5.73 -21.30
C GLU A 189 -14.51 -6.96 -20.37
N GLU A 190 -13.90 -8.03 -20.87
CA GLU A 190 -13.66 -9.24 -20.06
C GLU A 190 -12.77 -8.95 -18.85
N ALA A 191 -11.65 -8.23 -19.04
CA ALA A 191 -10.73 -7.88 -17.96
C ALA A 191 -11.41 -6.97 -16.91
N ARG A 192 -12.23 -6.03 -17.38
CA ARG A 192 -13.00 -5.12 -16.54
C ARG A 192 -14.04 -5.86 -15.71
N GLN A 193 -14.78 -6.78 -16.31
CA GLN A 193 -15.75 -7.63 -15.61
C GLN A 193 -15.07 -8.54 -14.59
N GLU A 194 -13.93 -9.15 -14.92
CA GLU A 194 -13.15 -9.95 -13.96
C GLU A 194 -12.64 -9.10 -12.78
N MET A 195 -12.17 -7.89 -13.04
CA MET A 195 -11.72 -6.93 -12.03
C MET A 195 -12.88 -6.56 -11.07
N MET A 196 -14.01 -6.14 -11.62
CA MET A 196 -15.18 -5.77 -10.84
C MET A 196 -15.69 -6.94 -9.98
N ALA A 197 -15.76 -8.14 -10.55
CA ALA A 197 -16.16 -9.34 -9.82
C ALA A 197 -15.15 -9.73 -8.72
N MET A 198 -13.87 -9.47 -8.91
CA MET A 198 -12.83 -9.70 -7.90
C MET A 198 -12.99 -8.72 -6.73
N ILE A 199 -13.13 -7.42 -7.01
CA ILE A 199 -13.34 -6.38 -6.00
C ILE A 199 -14.60 -6.65 -5.19
N ALA A 200 -15.72 -6.98 -5.85
CA ALA A 200 -16.98 -7.29 -5.20
C ALA A 200 -16.82 -8.47 -4.22
N ARG A 201 -16.24 -9.59 -4.66
CA ARG A 201 -15.99 -10.75 -3.78
C ARG A 201 -15.08 -10.41 -2.60
N GLN A 202 -14.02 -9.62 -2.83
CA GLN A 202 -13.13 -9.20 -1.74
C GLN A 202 -13.86 -8.29 -0.75
N SER A 203 -14.69 -7.37 -1.24
CA SER A 203 -15.54 -6.52 -0.41
C SER A 203 -16.48 -7.33 0.44
N ASP A 204 -17.24 -8.25 -0.18
CA ASP A 204 -18.20 -9.10 0.53
C ASP A 204 -17.53 -9.90 1.64
N TYR A 205 -16.39 -10.55 1.34
CA TYR A 205 -15.60 -11.28 2.33
C TYR A 205 -15.15 -10.39 3.50
N MET A 206 -14.54 -9.23 3.20
CA MET A 206 -14.02 -8.34 4.25
C MET A 206 -15.14 -7.69 5.07
N VAL A 207 -16.29 -7.44 4.46
CA VAL A 207 -17.47 -6.93 5.16
C VAL A 207 -18.05 -8.00 6.08
N GLU A 208 -18.20 -9.23 5.61
CA GLU A 208 -18.77 -10.33 6.39
C GLU A 208 -17.87 -10.71 7.58
N HIS A 209 -16.56 -10.81 7.36
CA HIS A 209 -15.62 -11.36 8.34
C HIS A 209 -14.94 -10.32 9.22
N LEU A 210 -14.77 -9.07 8.74
CA LEU A 210 -13.95 -8.09 9.44
C LEU A 210 -14.71 -6.79 9.78
N PHE A 211 -15.35 -6.17 8.79
CA PHE A 211 -15.71 -4.75 8.89
C PHE A 211 -17.19 -4.48 9.11
N GLY A 212 -18.07 -5.44 8.87
CA GLY A 212 -19.52 -5.33 9.06
C GLY A 212 -20.26 -4.46 8.04
N ALA A 213 -19.56 -3.57 7.33
CA ALA A 213 -20.15 -2.74 6.28
C ALA A 213 -19.06 -2.21 5.33
N VAL A 214 -19.43 -1.82 4.12
CA VAL A 214 -18.58 -1.09 3.18
C VAL A 214 -18.28 0.33 3.69
N GLN A 215 -17.34 1.01 3.08
CA GLN A 215 -17.02 2.42 3.37
C GLN A 215 -18.24 3.34 3.17
N ASN A 216 -18.27 4.50 3.86
CA ASN A 216 -19.43 5.40 3.84
C ASN A 216 -19.58 6.17 2.54
N ASP A 217 -18.44 6.60 1.95
CA ASP A 217 -18.41 7.41 0.74
C ASP A 217 -18.14 6.52 -0.48
N HIS A 218 -18.51 7.00 -1.67
CA HIS A 218 -18.04 6.38 -2.90
C HIS A 218 -16.53 6.61 -3.05
N VAL A 219 -15.84 5.58 -3.53
CA VAL A 219 -14.42 5.62 -3.83
C VAL A 219 -14.23 5.54 -5.34
N PHE A 220 -13.41 6.42 -5.87
CA PHE A 220 -13.01 6.40 -7.26
C PHE A 220 -11.82 5.47 -7.45
N VAL A 221 -12.00 4.42 -8.25
CA VAL A 221 -10.95 3.46 -8.65
C VAL A 221 -10.55 3.79 -10.08
N LEU A 222 -9.31 4.21 -10.26
CA LEU A 222 -8.75 4.54 -11.57
C LEU A 222 -7.68 3.51 -11.96
N VAL A 223 -7.86 2.92 -13.14
CA VAL A 223 -6.85 2.10 -13.81
C VAL A 223 -6.37 2.90 -15.02
N PRO A 224 -5.31 3.74 -14.86
CA PRO A 224 -4.86 4.63 -15.89
C PRO A 224 -4.23 3.86 -17.06
N ASN A 225 -4.36 4.38 -18.26
CA ASN A 225 -3.56 3.93 -19.38
C ASN A 225 -2.08 4.30 -19.18
N ARG A 226 -1.20 3.73 -20.00
CA ARG A 226 0.25 3.92 -19.86
C ARG A 226 0.70 5.39 -19.96
N ALA A 227 0.01 6.21 -20.77
CA ALA A 227 0.36 7.62 -20.95
C ALA A 227 0.03 8.42 -19.69
N ASP A 228 -1.11 8.11 -19.05
CA ASP A 228 -1.61 8.83 -17.90
C ASP A 228 -0.97 8.37 -16.57
N CYS A 229 -0.24 7.24 -16.54
CA CYS A 229 0.49 6.78 -15.35
C CYS A 229 1.45 7.86 -14.77
N SER A 230 2.05 8.67 -15.64
CA SER A 230 2.95 9.76 -15.23
C SER A 230 2.26 10.87 -14.43
N ILE A 231 0.93 11.03 -14.57
CA ILE A 231 0.14 12.01 -13.80
C ILE A 231 0.14 11.66 -12.31
N PHE A 232 0.27 10.37 -12.00
CA PHE A 232 0.13 9.82 -10.65
C PHE A 232 1.47 9.37 -10.04
N ASP A 233 2.61 9.72 -10.62
CA ASP A 233 3.94 9.26 -10.22
C ASP A 233 4.04 7.72 -10.10
N LEU A 234 3.25 7.00 -10.91
CA LEU A 234 3.30 5.54 -10.96
C LEU A 234 4.50 5.10 -11.81
N ASP A 235 5.32 4.25 -11.24
CA ASP A 235 6.48 3.66 -11.88
C ASP A 235 6.55 2.14 -11.63
N GLN A 236 7.61 1.49 -12.10
CA GLN A 236 7.80 0.05 -11.89
C GLN A 236 7.89 -0.36 -10.40
N SER A 237 8.18 0.59 -9.50
CA SER A 237 8.29 0.34 -8.06
C SER A 237 7.00 0.62 -7.29
N THR A 238 6.03 1.32 -7.92
CA THR A 238 4.76 1.72 -7.31
C THR A 238 3.63 1.35 -8.26
N ALA A 239 3.04 0.19 -8.03
CA ALA A 239 1.96 -0.34 -8.88
C ALA A 239 0.58 0.23 -8.54
N GLY A 240 0.42 0.89 -7.40
CA GLY A 240 -0.84 1.51 -7.00
C GLY A 240 -0.72 2.26 -5.67
N TRP A 241 -1.78 2.98 -5.33
CA TRP A 241 -1.96 3.64 -4.04
C TRP A 241 -3.44 3.98 -3.79
N TYR A 242 -3.83 4.07 -2.52
CA TYR A 242 -5.10 4.61 -2.07
C TYR A 242 -4.87 5.88 -1.25
N GLU A 243 -5.56 6.97 -1.59
CA GLU A 243 -5.56 8.21 -0.81
C GLU A 243 -6.94 8.44 -0.19
N HIS A 244 -7.01 8.23 1.14
CA HIS A 244 -8.27 8.25 1.86
C HIS A 244 -8.95 9.62 1.85
N SER A 245 -8.19 10.71 1.94
CA SER A 245 -8.72 12.07 1.92
C SER A 245 -9.44 12.42 0.61
N ARG A 246 -9.00 11.83 -0.51
CA ARG A 246 -9.59 11.98 -1.84
C ARG A 246 -10.61 10.90 -2.16
N ARG A 247 -10.68 9.83 -1.39
CA ARG A 247 -11.44 8.62 -1.72
C ARG A 247 -11.08 8.09 -3.10
N MET A 248 -9.77 8.06 -3.41
CA MET A 248 -9.25 7.69 -4.71
C MET A 248 -8.22 6.58 -4.60
N LEU A 249 -8.43 5.52 -5.36
CA LEU A 249 -7.51 4.42 -5.57
C LEU A 249 -7.01 4.46 -7.00
N VAL A 250 -5.69 4.43 -7.19
CA VAL A 250 -5.08 4.34 -8.53
C VAL A 250 -4.20 3.11 -8.57
N THR A 251 -4.28 2.32 -9.65
CA THR A 251 -3.46 1.13 -9.81
C THR A 251 -3.09 0.87 -11.26
N THR A 252 -1.89 0.32 -11.48
CA THR A 252 -1.39 -0.11 -12.79
C THR A 252 -1.53 -1.61 -13.02
N ASP A 253 -2.02 -2.36 -12.03
CA ASP A 253 -2.34 -3.78 -12.21
C ASP A 253 -3.66 -4.13 -11.51
N ILE A 254 -4.42 -5.03 -12.10
CA ILE A 254 -5.70 -5.53 -11.55
C ILE A 254 -5.51 -6.82 -10.74
N GLY A 255 -4.29 -7.09 -10.31
CA GLY A 255 -3.92 -8.26 -9.51
C GLY A 255 -3.64 -7.92 -8.05
N ALA A 256 -2.42 -8.21 -7.61
CA ALA A 256 -2.01 -8.08 -6.22
C ALA A 256 -2.07 -6.64 -5.71
N SER A 257 -1.65 -5.67 -6.53
CA SER A 257 -1.69 -4.25 -6.14
C SER A 257 -3.11 -3.75 -5.93
N LEU A 258 -4.03 -4.00 -6.87
CA LEU A 258 -5.42 -3.61 -6.70
C LEU A 258 -6.03 -4.24 -5.44
N ARG A 259 -5.79 -5.53 -5.20
CA ARG A 259 -6.31 -6.23 -4.01
C ARG A 259 -5.78 -5.62 -2.70
N HIS A 260 -4.50 -5.24 -2.69
CA HIS A 260 -3.85 -4.57 -1.56
C HIS A 260 -4.49 -3.20 -1.29
N GLU A 261 -4.51 -2.34 -2.29
CA GLU A 261 -5.05 -0.99 -2.16
C GLU A 261 -6.56 -0.98 -1.84
N PHE A 262 -7.29 -1.95 -2.38
CA PHE A 262 -8.70 -2.09 -2.08
C PHE A 262 -8.96 -2.57 -0.64
N ALA A 263 -8.06 -3.36 -0.06
CA ALA A 263 -8.14 -3.66 1.37
C ALA A 263 -7.99 -2.39 2.23
N HIS A 264 -7.12 -1.46 1.84
CA HIS A 264 -7.05 -0.14 2.49
C HIS A 264 -8.34 0.66 2.38
N VAL A 265 -9.02 0.65 1.22
CA VAL A 265 -10.32 1.32 1.04
C VAL A 265 -11.31 0.91 2.13
N LEU A 266 -11.50 -0.40 2.29
CA LEU A 266 -12.46 -0.95 3.26
C LEU A 266 -12.01 -0.76 4.71
N HIS A 267 -10.72 -0.94 4.96
CA HIS A 267 -10.14 -0.80 6.30
C HIS A 267 -10.22 0.66 6.81
N TRP A 268 -9.85 1.63 5.98
CA TRP A 268 -9.99 3.05 6.33
C TRP A 268 -11.45 3.45 6.53
N GLY A 269 -12.36 2.96 5.67
CA GLY A 269 -13.79 3.16 5.86
C GLY A 269 -14.30 2.60 7.19
N HIS A 270 -13.75 1.46 7.64
CA HIS A 270 -14.06 0.90 8.95
C HIS A 270 -13.44 1.73 10.09
N MET A 271 -12.16 2.09 10.01
CA MET A 271 -11.49 2.93 10.99
C MET A 271 -12.23 4.25 11.23
N ASP A 272 -12.78 4.87 10.18
CA ASP A 272 -13.61 6.07 10.30
C ASP A 272 -14.91 5.79 11.08
N ARG A 273 -15.56 4.64 10.83
CA ARG A 273 -16.82 4.27 11.53
C ARG A 273 -16.63 4.05 13.01
N VAL A 274 -15.49 3.44 13.40
CA VAL A 274 -15.20 3.12 14.81
C VAL A 274 -14.37 4.21 15.49
N ASN A 275 -13.99 5.27 14.75
CA ASN A 275 -13.13 6.35 15.22
C ASN A 275 -11.80 5.85 15.82
N GLN A 276 -11.15 4.92 15.11
CA GLN A 276 -9.85 4.33 15.49
C GLN A 276 -8.83 4.58 14.39
N ARG A 277 -7.55 4.65 14.75
CA ARG A 277 -6.43 4.72 13.78
C ARG A 277 -5.46 3.59 14.10
N HIS A 278 -5.59 2.50 13.34
CA HIS A 278 -4.77 1.32 13.55
C HIS A 278 -3.32 1.56 13.10
N PRO A 279 -2.31 1.00 13.81
CA PRO A 279 -0.90 1.17 13.46
C PRO A 279 -0.55 0.54 12.11
N MET A 280 0.57 0.98 11.52
CA MET A 280 1.00 0.57 10.18
C MET A 280 1.14 -0.95 10.01
N TRP A 281 1.63 -1.67 11.04
CA TRP A 281 1.75 -3.12 10.95
C TRP A 281 0.42 -3.82 10.72
N ILE A 282 -0.68 -3.25 11.24
CA ILE A 282 -2.05 -3.75 11.02
C ILE A 282 -2.53 -3.37 9.63
N GLN A 283 -2.39 -2.09 9.26
CA GLN A 283 -2.87 -1.61 7.97
C GLN A 283 -2.19 -2.35 6.81
N GLU A 284 -0.86 -2.36 6.81
CA GLU A 284 -0.07 -2.96 5.75
C GLU A 284 -0.06 -4.49 5.79
N GLY A 285 -0.05 -5.07 6.98
CA GLY A 285 -0.09 -6.51 7.15
C GLY A 285 -1.41 -7.12 6.68
N LEU A 286 -2.54 -6.48 7.01
CA LEU A 286 -3.86 -6.90 6.55
C LEU A 286 -3.99 -6.72 5.03
N ALA A 287 -3.63 -5.55 4.49
CA ALA A 287 -3.67 -5.30 3.06
C ALA A 287 -2.79 -6.29 2.28
N SER A 288 -1.55 -6.53 2.76
CA SER A 288 -0.65 -7.52 2.17
C SER A 288 -1.16 -8.96 2.25
N LEU A 289 -1.98 -9.31 3.22
CA LEU A 289 -2.61 -10.64 3.28
C LEU A 289 -3.49 -10.87 2.06
N PHE A 290 -4.25 -9.85 1.64
CA PHE A 290 -5.15 -9.91 0.49
C PHE A 290 -4.44 -9.84 -0.87
N GLU A 291 -3.14 -9.60 -0.96
CA GLU A 291 -2.40 -9.67 -2.22
C GLU A 291 -2.55 -11.01 -2.93
N GLU A 292 -2.66 -12.12 -2.16
CA GLU A 292 -2.67 -13.46 -2.74
C GLU A 292 -3.64 -14.39 -1.98
N TYR A 293 -4.77 -14.68 -2.61
CA TYR A 293 -5.76 -15.64 -2.09
C TYR A 293 -6.41 -16.43 -3.22
N ALA A 294 -6.95 -17.59 -2.90
CA ALA A 294 -7.85 -18.34 -3.75
C ALA A 294 -9.26 -18.29 -3.12
N SER A 295 -10.25 -17.87 -3.89
CA SER A 295 -11.64 -17.98 -3.49
C SER A 295 -12.18 -19.39 -3.73
N GLY A 296 -13.02 -19.89 -2.83
CA GLY A 296 -13.79 -21.11 -3.04
C GLY A 296 -14.78 -20.98 -4.19
N ARG A 297 -15.38 -22.10 -4.62
CA ARG A 297 -16.41 -22.11 -5.67
C ARG A 297 -17.68 -21.35 -5.27
N ASP A 298 -17.92 -21.23 -3.97
CA ASP A 298 -19.00 -20.47 -3.36
C ASP A 298 -18.79 -18.94 -3.40
N GLY A 299 -17.56 -18.50 -3.71
CA GLY A 299 -17.18 -17.09 -3.70
C GLY A 299 -17.01 -16.47 -2.31
N THR A 300 -17.38 -17.17 -1.25
CA THR A 300 -17.38 -16.64 0.13
C THR A 300 -16.20 -17.13 0.96
N THR A 301 -15.63 -18.28 0.63
CA THR A 301 -14.47 -18.82 1.34
C THR A 301 -13.16 -18.35 0.73
N PHE A 302 -12.28 -17.76 1.53
CA PHE A 302 -10.94 -17.35 1.09
C PHE A 302 -9.87 -18.23 1.74
N ARG A 303 -8.94 -18.67 0.91
CA ARG A 303 -7.72 -19.34 1.36
C ARG A 303 -6.53 -18.49 0.97
N PHE A 304 -5.92 -17.82 1.93
CA PHE A 304 -4.75 -16.99 1.71
C PHE A 304 -3.54 -17.83 1.29
N LEU A 305 -2.92 -17.42 0.21
CA LEU A 305 -1.82 -18.15 -0.40
C LEU A 305 -0.48 -17.49 -0.01
N PRO A 306 0.60 -18.27 0.09
CA PRO A 306 1.93 -17.70 0.27
C PRO A 306 2.39 -17.02 -1.04
N ASN A 307 3.11 -15.89 -0.92
CA ASN A 307 3.80 -15.22 -2.02
C ASN A 307 5.32 -15.16 -1.75
N GLU A 308 6.11 -14.42 -2.53
CA GLU A 308 7.59 -14.30 -2.38
C GLU A 308 7.99 -13.68 -1.05
N ARG A 309 7.14 -12.85 -0.47
CA ARG A 309 7.38 -12.24 0.84
C ARG A 309 7.61 -13.32 1.92
N HIS A 310 7.11 -14.55 1.70
CA HIS A 310 7.37 -15.67 2.59
C HIS A 310 8.85 -16.02 2.68
N ASN A 311 9.58 -16.08 1.55
CA ASN A 311 11.02 -16.40 1.55
C ASN A 311 11.82 -15.31 2.27
N VAL A 312 11.48 -14.03 2.04
CA VAL A 312 12.09 -12.91 2.77
C VAL A 312 11.88 -13.06 4.28
N THR A 313 10.65 -13.35 4.71
CA THR A 313 10.37 -13.59 6.13
C THR A 313 11.12 -14.80 6.68
N PHE A 314 11.20 -15.89 5.91
CA PHE A 314 11.92 -17.09 6.31
C PHE A 314 13.42 -16.80 6.53
N ASP A 315 14.04 -16.07 5.63
CA ASP A 315 15.46 -15.69 5.73
C ASP A 315 15.70 -14.80 6.95
N LEU A 316 14.84 -13.79 7.18
CA LEU A 316 14.91 -12.92 8.35
C LEU A 316 14.74 -13.69 9.68
N VAL A 317 13.78 -14.64 9.74
CA VAL A 317 13.52 -15.45 10.95
C VAL A 317 14.66 -16.42 11.23
N THR A 318 15.24 -17.01 10.19
CA THR A 318 16.36 -17.96 10.35
C THR A 318 17.68 -17.26 10.64
N GLY A 319 17.89 -16.07 10.07
CA GLY A 319 19.04 -15.20 10.34
C GLY A 319 19.01 -14.52 11.70
N GLY A 320 17.84 -14.48 12.37
CA GLY A 320 17.68 -13.79 13.64
C GLY A 320 17.45 -12.27 13.53
N ASP A 321 17.16 -11.79 12.30
CA ASP A 321 17.07 -10.36 11.98
C ASP A 321 15.66 -9.79 12.14
N VAL A 322 14.72 -10.53 12.73
CA VAL A 322 13.35 -10.03 12.98
C VAL A 322 13.31 -9.32 14.33
N PRO A 323 12.86 -8.04 14.40
CA PRO A 323 12.63 -7.36 15.67
C PRO A 323 11.57 -8.12 16.50
N SER A 324 11.53 -7.88 17.80
CA SER A 324 10.40 -8.38 18.60
C SER A 324 9.09 -7.78 18.11
N TRP A 325 7.99 -8.51 18.28
CA TRP A 325 6.69 -7.97 17.88
C TRP A 325 6.32 -6.68 18.63
N ARG A 326 6.75 -6.54 19.90
CA ARG A 326 6.55 -5.29 20.65
C ARG A 326 7.26 -4.12 19.98
N GLN A 327 8.49 -4.30 19.51
CA GLN A 327 9.24 -3.28 18.78
C GLN A 327 8.58 -2.99 17.41
N LEU A 328 8.19 -4.03 16.65
CA LEU A 328 7.55 -3.88 15.34
C LEU A 328 6.21 -3.14 15.44
N PHE A 329 5.41 -3.46 16.45
CA PHE A 329 4.07 -2.89 16.61
C PHE A 329 4.08 -1.43 17.12
N GLY A 330 5.17 -1.02 17.76
CA GLY A 330 5.40 0.36 18.18
C GLY A 330 6.09 1.24 17.13
N LEU A 331 6.35 0.73 15.92
CA LEU A 331 7.01 1.55 14.88
C LEU A 331 6.12 2.70 14.43
N SER A 332 6.69 3.90 14.33
CA SER A 332 6.03 5.01 13.65
C SER A 332 5.81 4.70 12.16
N PRO A 333 4.83 5.34 11.49
CA PRO A 333 4.59 5.15 10.07
C PRO A 333 5.84 5.35 9.22
N THR A 334 6.60 6.38 9.50
CA THR A 334 7.84 6.70 8.76
C THR A 334 8.90 5.63 8.91
N ARG A 335 9.13 5.15 10.14
CA ARG A 335 10.10 4.08 10.40
C ARG A 335 9.69 2.78 9.74
N PHE A 336 8.40 2.44 9.79
CA PHE A 336 7.86 1.27 9.10
C PHE A 336 8.12 1.36 7.59
N MET A 337 7.85 2.50 6.98
CA MET A 337 8.00 2.72 5.53
C MET A 337 9.46 2.76 5.09
N ARG A 338 10.39 3.30 5.89
CA ARG A 338 11.84 3.26 5.59
C ARG A 338 12.37 1.83 5.41
N ALA A 339 11.80 0.85 6.09
CA ALA A 339 12.17 -0.55 5.97
C ALA A 339 11.03 -1.43 5.41
N ALA A 340 10.22 -0.87 4.51
CA ALA A 340 9.05 -1.52 3.92
C ALA A 340 9.37 -2.92 3.35
N ASN A 341 10.50 -3.05 2.63
CA ASN A 341 10.96 -4.33 2.08
C ASN A 341 11.16 -5.42 3.14
N ARG A 342 11.42 -5.04 4.38
CA ARG A 342 11.59 -5.93 5.53
C ARG A 342 10.27 -6.14 6.28
N PHE A 343 9.51 -5.07 6.52
CA PHE A 343 8.35 -5.12 7.42
C PHE A 343 7.08 -5.61 6.73
N TYR A 344 6.84 -5.30 5.46
CA TYR A 344 5.71 -5.88 4.71
C TYR A 344 5.73 -7.42 4.70
N PRO A 345 6.87 -8.09 4.38
CA PRO A 345 6.96 -9.54 4.50
C PRO A 345 6.62 -10.08 5.89
N ILE A 346 7.17 -9.45 6.94
CA ILE A 346 6.97 -9.89 8.32
C ILE A 346 5.51 -9.74 8.72
N THR A 347 4.90 -8.56 8.54
CA THR A 347 3.52 -8.28 8.94
C THR A 347 2.52 -9.12 8.16
N ARG A 348 2.72 -9.28 6.84
CA ARG A 348 1.95 -10.23 6.05
C ARG A 348 2.02 -11.65 6.61
N SER A 349 3.21 -12.09 7.01
CA SER A 349 3.42 -13.42 7.59
C SER A 349 2.70 -13.58 8.95
N ILE A 350 2.63 -12.52 9.76
CA ILE A 350 1.86 -12.51 11.01
C ILE A 350 0.38 -12.70 10.71
N PHE A 351 -0.18 -11.90 9.80
CA PHE A 351 -1.59 -12.03 9.40
C PHE A 351 -1.91 -13.39 8.78
N ARG A 352 -0.99 -13.92 7.98
CA ARG A 352 -1.11 -15.27 7.43
C ARG A 352 -1.12 -16.33 8.53
N TYR A 353 -0.33 -16.19 9.59
CA TYR A 353 -0.33 -17.07 10.74
C TYR A 353 -1.66 -17.02 11.48
N ILE A 354 -2.22 -15.81 11.72
CA ILE A 354 -3.52 -15.63 12.36
C ILE A 354 -4.63 -16.32 11.52
N ALA A 355 -4.62 -16.10 10.20
CA ALA A 355 -5.58 -16.68 9.28
C ALA A 355 -5.47 -18.22 9.19
N ASP A 356 -4.23 -18.77 9.16
CA ASP A 356 -3.99 -20.22 9.15
C ASP A 356 -4.43 -20.92 10.46
N LYS A 357 -4.67 -20.15 11.53
CA LYS A 357 -5.23 -20.61 12.80
C LYS A 357 -6.75 -20.44 12.86
N ASP A 358 -7.37 -19.92 11.79
CA ASP A 358 -8.79 -19.61 11.73
C ASP A 358 -9.23 -18.61 12.83
N MET A 359 -8.35 -17.62 13.09
CA MET A 359 -8.53 -16.64 14.17
C MET A 359 -8.66 -15.21 13.68
N LEU A 360 -8.70 -14.97 12.36
CA LEU A 360 -8.66 -13.63 11.80
C LEU A 360 -9.87 -12.78 12.23
N ASP A 361 -11.07 -13.35 12.16
CA ASP A 361 -12.32 -12.69 12.54
C ASP A 361 -12.34 -12.34 14.03
N ALA A 362 -12.03 -13.35 14.87
CA ALA A 362 -11.97 -13.17 16.32
C ALA A 362 -10.91 -12.15 16.75
N TRP A 363 -9.76 -12.18 16.09
CA TRP A 363 -8.68 -11.22 16.34
C TRP A 363 -9.13 -9.79 16.01
N TYR A 364 -9.78 -9.59 14.85
CA TYR A 364 -10.20 -8.25 14.44
C TYR A 364 -11.27 -7.67 15.37
N GLN A 365 -12.24 -8.49 15.80
CA GLN A 365 -13.23 -8.10 16.81
C GLN A 365 -12.58 -7.74 18.15
N ASN A 366 -11.58 -8.52 18.59
CA ASN A 366 -10.82 -8.21 19.78
C ASN A 366 -10.02 -6.91 19.62
N LEU A 367 -9.41 -6.67 18.45
CA LEU A 367 -8.71 -5.42 18.16
C LEU A 367 -9.64 -4.21 18.37
N VAL A 368 -10.78 -4.19 17.71
CA VAL A 368 -11.75 -3.09 17.81
C VAL A 368 -12.19 -2.87 19.26
N SER A 369 -12.46 -3.95 20.00
CA SER A 369 -12.94 -3.87 21.39
C SER A 369 -11.88 -3.45 22.40
N THR A 370 -10.62 -3.80 22.17
CA THR A 370 -9.51 -3.48 23.09
C THR A 370 -8.72 -2.25 22.68
N PHE A 371 -8.96 -1.70 21.51
CA PHE A 371 -8.22 -0.56 20.97
C PHE A 371 -8.17 0.68 21.89
N PRO A 372 -9.26 1.04 22.61
CA PRO A 372 -9.19 2.16 23.56
C PRO A 372 -8.21 1.93 24.73
N GLU A 373 -7.91 0.68 25.07
CA GLU A 373 -6.98 0.29 26.13
C GLU A 373 -5.56 0.09 25.59
N ASP A 374 -5.45 -0.54 24.41
CA ASP A 374 -4.18 -0.83 23.74
C ASP A 374 -4.30 -0.62 22.21
N GLY A 375 -3.86 0.53 21.76
CA GLY A 375 -3.83 0.87 20.33
C GLY A 375 -2.75 0.12 19.54
N SER A 376 -1.82 -0.59 20.19
CA SER A 376 -0.76 -1.34 19.51
C SER A 376 -1.26 -2.65 18.88
N GLY A 377 -2.36 -3.22 19.42
CA GLY A 377 -2.92 -4.51 19.02
C GLY A 377 -2.31 -5.73 19.74
N VAL A 378 -1.41 -5.53 20.69
CA VAL A 378 -0.82 -6.60 21.51
C VAL A 378 -1.91 -7.28 22.34
N LEU A 379 -2.73 -6.50 23.06
CA LEU A 379 -3.81 -7.03 23.90
C LEU A 379 -4.84 -7.82 23.08
N ALA A 380 -5.14 -7.39 21.86
CA ALA A 380 -6.00 -8.12 20.94
C ALA A 380 -5.45 -9.51 20.60
N LEU A 381 -4.15 -9.61 20.31
CA LEU A 381 -3.49 -10.89 20.08
C LEU A 381 -3.49 -11.78 21.33
N GLU A 382 -3.14 -11.24 22.48
CA GLU A 382 -3.11 -11.99 23.75
C GLU A 382 -4.51 -12.54 24.09
N LYS A 383 -5.55 -11.72 23.94
CA LYS A 383 -6.94 -12.13 24.16
C LYS A 383 -7.40 -13.20 23.17
N THR A 384 -7.01 -13.08 21.89
CA THR A 384 -7.40 -14.04 20.84
C THR A 384 -6.74 -15.39 21.03
N PHE A 385 -5.43 -15.42 21.33
CA PHE A 385 -4.67 -16.65 21.47
C PHE A 385 -4.68 -17.24 22.89
N GLY A 386 -5.12 -16.47 23.89
CA GLY A 386 -5.07 -16.87 25.31
C GLY A 386 -3.65 -17.06 25.83
N ARG A 387 -2.67 -16.35 25.30
CA ARG A 387 -1.23 -16.47 25.57
C ARG A 387 -0.56 -15.10 25.58
N SER A 388 0.62 -15.00 26.18
CA SER A 388 1.42 -13.79 26.10
C SER A 388 1.95 -13.55 24.68
N ILE A 389 2.17 -12.27 24.32
CA ILE A 389 2.67 -11.89 22.99
C ILE A 389 4.00 -12.59 22.68
N ASP A 390 4.88 -12.78 23.66
CA ASP A 390 6.17 -13.44 23.47
C ASP A 390 6.02 -14.93 23.12
N GLN A 391 5.01 -15.60 23.71
CA GLN A 391 4.68 -16.98 23.35
C GLN A 391 4.09 -17.08 21.94
N ILE A 392 3.21 -16.15 21.57
CA ILE A 392 2.61 -16.11 20.23
C ILE A 392 3.67 -15.86 19.17
N GLU A 393 4.59 -14.91 19.43
CA GLU A 393 5.73 -14.63 18.56
C GLU A 393 6.64 -15.86 18.39
N SER A 394 6.96 -16.57 19.49
CA SER A 394 7.76 -17.80 19.44
C SER A 394 7.09 -18.90 18.61
N ASP A 395 5.77 -19.07 18.76
CA ASP A 395 4.98 -20.01 17.97
C ASP A 395 4.97 -19.63 16.48
N TRP A 396 4.82 -18.32 16.17
CA TRP A 396 4.90 -17.81 14.79
C TRP A 396 6.28 -18.04 14.18
N ARG A 397 7.37 -17.76 14.89
CA ARG A 397 8.74 -18.04 14.40
C ARG A 397 8.94 -19.53 14.09
N SER A 398 8.39 -20.39 14.93
CA SER A 398 8.41 -21.85 14.71
C SER A 398 7.57 -22.26 13.50
N TRP A 399 6.39 -21.63 13.33
CA TRP A 399 5.52 -21.84 12.20
C TRP A 399 6.15 -21.39 10.87
N VAL A 400 6.90 -20.28 10.84
CA VAL A 400 7.66 -19.83 9.66
C VAL A 400 8.73 -20.85 9.31
N ARG A 401 9.56 -21.26 10.27
CA ARG A 401 10.63 -22.24 10.04
C ARG A 401 10.10 -23.59 9.52
N ALA A 402 8.98 -24.05 10.05
CA ALA A 402 8.37 -25.33 9.65
C ALA A 402 7.89 -25.35 8.18
N ARG A 403 7.67 -24.19 7.56
CA ARG A 403 7.23 -24.10 6.16
C ARG A 403 8.38 -24.15 5.16
N GLY A 404 9.61 -23.89 5.59
CA GLY A 404 10.79 -23.88 4.73
C GLY A 404 10.73 -22.78 3.65
N LEU A 405 11.75 -22.73 2.84
CA LEU A 405 11.79 -21.90 1.63
C LEU A 405 10.84 -22.47 0.58
N ARG A 406 10.23 -21.56 -0.18
CA ARG A 406 9.50 -21.93 -1.39
C ARG A 406 10.46 -21.90 -2.57
N ASP A 407 10.42 -22.93 -3.37
CA ASP A 407 11.12 -22.92 -4.65
C ASP A 407 10.33 -22.01 -5.62
N ASN A 408 10.93 -20.88 -5.93
CA ASN A 408 10.38 -19.87 -6.85
C ASN A 408 11.30 -19.73 -8.09
N THR A 409 12.27 -20.59 -8.24
CA THR A 409 13.25 -20.52 -9.34
C THR A 409 12.85 -21.48 -10.45
N ILE A 410 12.99 -21.02 -11.70
CA ILE A 410 12.97 -21.86 -12.89
C ILE A 410 14.44 -22.13 -13.21
N ALA A 411 14.88 -23.36 -12.96
CA ALA A 411 16.25 -23.76 -13.22
C ALA A 411 16.44 -24.17 -14.69
N ARG A 412 17.72 -24.26 -15.11
CA ARG A 412 18.05 -24.75 -16.44
C ARG A 412 17.52 -26.17 -16.62
N GLY A 413 16.80 -26.40 -17.73
CA GLY A 413 16.18 -27.70 -18.05
C GLY A 413 14.74 -27.82 -17.53
N ASP A 414 14.28 -26.93 -16.69
CA ASP A 414 12.88 -26.86 -16.29
C ASP A 414 11.95 -26.46 -17.44
N ALA A 415 10.66 -26.69 -17.25
CA ALA A 415 9.65 -26.36 -18.24
C ALA A 415 9.59 -24.84 -18.50
N SER A 416 9.55 -24.44 -19.77
CA SER A 416 9.51 -23.04 -20.21
C SER A 416 8.59 -22.88 -21.40
N LEU A 417 7.98 -21.69 -21.51
CA LEU A 417 7.31 -21.26 -22.75
C LEU A 417 8.32 -20.83 -23.81
N GLY A 418 9.49 -20.34 -23.40
CA GLY A 418 10.51 -19.75 -24.27
C GLY A 418 10.17 -18.36 -24.78
N ILE A 419 9.77 -17.48 -23.84
CA ILE A 419 9.44 -16.08 -24.09
C ILE A 419 10.16 -15.16 -23.11
N GLN A 420 10.19 -13.86 -23.44
CA GLN A 420 10.34 -12.78 -22.48
C GLN A 420 9.02 -12.04 -22.38
N ALA A 421 8.69 -11.58 -21.20
CA ALA A 421 7.44 -10.85 -20.96
C ALA A 421 7.65 -9.81 -19.88
N GLU A 422 6.85 -8.75 -19.93
CA GLU A 422 6.76 -7.72 -18.90
C GLU A 422 5.33 -7.62 -18.38
N SER A 423 5.16 -7.08 -17.17
CA SER A 423 3.83 -6.90 -16.59
C SER A 423 3.04 -5.87 -17.42
N GLU A 424 1.79 -6.17 -17.66
CA GLU A 424 0.78 -5.31 -18.27
C GLU A 424 -0.41 -5.24 -17.30
N VAL A 425 -1.29 -4.26 -17.45
CA VAL A 425 -2.40 -4.01 -16.53
C VAL A 425 -3.25 -5.27 -16.29
N ASP A 426 -3.56 -6.01 -17.35
CA ASP A 426 -4.44 -7.18 -17.35
C ASP A 426 -3.70 -8.51 -17.54
N GLY A 427 -2.36 -8.52 -17.50
CA GLY A 427 -1.61 -9.76 -17.71
C GLY A 427 -0.11 -9.58 -17.87
N CYS A 428 0.50 -10.40 -18.75
CA CYS A 428 1.90 -10.30 -19.09
C CYS A 428 2.07 -10.14 -20.60
N ARG A 429 2.58 -9.01 -21.06
CA ARG A 429 2.84 -8.73 -22.46
C ARG A 429 4.12 -9.39 -22.91
N VAL A 430 4.03 -10.17 -23.96
CA VAL A 430 5.16 -10.85 -24.59
C VAL A 430 6.03 -9.85 -25.33
N THR A 431 7.30 -9.74 -24.95
CA THR A 431 8.27 -8.84 -25.58
C THR A 431 9.20 -9.58 -26.52
N MET A 432 9.37 -10.89 -26.34
CA MET A 432 10.16 -11.75 -27.22
C MET A 432 9.60 -13.17 -27.25
N VAL A 433 9.64 -13.82 -28.40
CA VAL A 433 9.36 -15.26 -28.58
C VAL A 433 10.60 -15.90 -29.19
N HIS A 434 11.18 -16.86 -28.49
CA HIS A 434 12.37 -17.56 -28.97
C HIS A 434 11.99 -18.57 -30.07
N GLU A 435 12.71 -18.54 -31.18
CA GLU A 435 12.53 -19.47 -32.28
C GLU A 435 12.69 -20.92 -31.81
N GLY A 436 11.82 -21.82 -32.28
CA GLY A 436 11.82 -23.23 -31.90
C GLY A 436 11.32 -23.51 -30.47
N SER A 437 10.88 -22.47 -29.73
CA SER A 437 10.25 -22.65 -28.41
C SER A 437 8.84 -23.20 -28.51
N GLY A 438 8.27 -23.66 -27.39
CA GLY A 438 6.86 -24.07 -27.34
C GLY A 438 5.90 -22.94 -27.68
N ALA A 439 6.19 -21.72 -27.24
CA ALA A 439 5.40 -20.52 -27.58
C ALA A 439 5.45 -20.23 -29.09
N HIS A 440 6.62 -20.30 -29.72
CA HIS A 440 6.78 -20.12 -31.17
C HIS A 440 5.95 -21.14 -31.95
N GLU A 441 6.08 -22.43 -31.63
CA GLU A 441 5.32 -23.49 -32.31
C GLU A 441 3.82 -23.42 -32.04
N GLY A 442 3.42 -22.92 -30.86
CA GLY A 442 2.02 -22.71 -30.48
C GLY A 442 1.40 -21.43 -31.06
N GLY A 443 2.17 -20.65 -31.86
CA GLY A 443 1.65 -19.45 -32.55
C GLY A 443 1.53 -18.19 -31.69
N MET A 444 2.26 -18.13 -30.56
CA MET A 444 2.37 -16.93 -29.76
C MET A 444 3.19 -15.85 -30.48
N GLN A 445 2.80 -14.60 -30.33
CA GLN A 445 3.42 -13.46 -31.03
C GLN A 445 3.87 -12.39 -30.04
N ILE A 446 4.80 -11.56 -30.46
CA ILE A 446 5.17 -10.35 -29.71
C ILE A 446 3.94 -9.44 -29.60
N ASN A 447 3.75 -8.81 -28.45
CA ASN A 447 2.60 -8.02 -28.03
C ASN A 447 1.33 -8.83 -27.66
N ASP A 448 1.35 -10.16 -27.71
CA ASP A 448 0.31 -10.93 -27.03
C ASP A 448 0.37 -10.67 -25.53
N VAL A 449 -0.77 -10.52 -24.87
CA VAL A 449 -0.86 -10.43 -23.42
C VAL A 449 -1.35 -11.75 -22.85
N ILE A 450 -0.52 -12.43 -22.09
CA ILE A 450 -0.88 -13.69 -21.43
C ILE A 450 -1.77 -13.35 -20.23
N VAL A 451 -3.01 -13.81 -20.26
CA VAL A 451 -4.02 -13.55 -19.21
C VAL A 451 -4.35 -14.77 -18.36
N LYS A 452 -4.20 -16.01 -18.91
CA LYS A 452 -4.37 -17.26 -18.14
C LYS A 452 -3.44 -18.36 -18.64
N ILE A 453 -2.97 -19.20 -17.70
CA ILE A 453 -2.27 -20.46 -18.00
C ILE A 453 -2.94 -21.60 -17.24
N ALA A 454 -3.42 -22.62 -17.96
CA ALA A 454 -4.11 -23.78 -17.38
C ALA A 454 -5.23 -23.39 -16.39
N GLY A 455 -6.01 -22.38 -16.74
CA GLY A 455 -7.13 -21.86 -15.95
C GLY A 455 -6.73 -20.93 -14.80
N THR A 456 -5.42 -20.74 -14.52
CA THR A 456 -4.94 -19.78 -13.53
C THR A 456 -4.78 -18.41 -14.19
N SER A 457 -5.43 -17.38 -13.65
CA SER A 457 -5.25 -15.99 -14.10
C SER A 457 -3.82 -15.52 -13.86
N ILE A 458 -3.28 -14.76 -14.82
CA ILE A 458 -1.94 -14.18 -14.80
C ILE A 458 -2.09 -12.67 -14.85
N ARG A 459 -1.60 -11.97 -13.82
CA ARG A 459 -1.66 -10.50 -13.68
C ARG A 459 -0.28 -9.87 -13.50
N SER A 460 0.78 -10.71 -13.38
CA SER A 460 2.15 -10.24 -13.25
C SER A 460 3.13 -11.27 -13.82
N THR A 461 4.33 -10.82 -14.17
CA THR A 461 5.43 -11.71 -14.60
C THR A 461 5.75 -12.77 -13.55
N ARG A 462 5.55 -12.44 -12.29
CA ARG A 462 5.74 -13.37 -11.19
C ARG A 462 4.68 -14.47 -11.17
N GLU A 463 3.38 -14.14 -11.32
CA GLU A 463 2.32 -15.15 -11.43
C GLU A 463 2.56 -16.05 -12.65
N LEU A 464 3.03 -15.46 -13.75
CA LEU A 464 3.46 -16.18 -14.96
C LEU A 464 4.56 -17.20 -14.62
N MET A 465 5.63 -16.78 -13.93
CA MET A 465 6.71 -17.66 -13.52
C MET A 465 6.24 -18.80 -12.61
N LEU A 466 5.40 -18.51 -11.62
CA LEU A 466 4.83 -19.51 -10.72
C LEU A 466 3.89 -20.50 -11.44
N ALA A 467 3.14 -20.03 -12.43
CA ALA A 467 2.29 -20.89 -13.24
C ALA A 467 3.13 -21.83 -14.12
N ILE A 468 4.24 -21.34 -14.67
CA ILE A 468 5.20 -22.13 -15.47
C ILE A 468 5.94 -23.14 -14.60
N ALA A 469 6.43 -22.75 -13.41
CA ALA A 469 7.19 -23.63 -12.51
C ALA A 469 6.41 -24.87 -12.05
N LYS A 470 5.08 -24.84 -12.14
CA LYS A 470 4.21 -26.00 -11.84
C LYS A 470 4.08 -26.98 -13.02
N ARG A 471 4.69 -26.70 -14.16
CA ARG A 471 4.55 -27.50 -15.39
C ARG A 471 5.75 -28.42 -15.60
N ARG A 472 5.55 -29.41 -16.48
CA ARG A 472 6.59 -30.36 -16.84
C ARG A 472 6.97 -30.21 -18.33
N VAL A 473 8.22 -30.46 -18.64
CA VAL A 473 8.68 -30.55 -20.03
C VAL A 473 7.84 -31.59 -20.77
N GLY A 474 7.35 -31.24 -21.98
CA GLY A 474 6.45 -32.06 -22.78
C GLY A 474 4.96 -31.93 -22.43
N GLU A 475 4.61 -31.25 -21.35
CA GLU A 475 3.21 -30.97 -21.02
C GLU A 475 2.60 -29.98 -22.05
N VAL A 476 1.39 -30.28 -22.55
CA VAL A 476 0.63 -29.36 -23.41
C VAL A 476 -0.31 -28.54 -22.53
N VAL A 477 -0.09 -27.23 -22.52
CA VAL A 477 -0.75 -26.31 -21.61
C VAL A 477 -1.63 -25.34 -22.38
N PRO A 478 -2.92 -25.20 -22.03
CA PRO A 478 -3.76 -24.14 -22.57
C PRO A 478 -3.32 -22.78 -22.01
N VAL A 479 -2.94 -21.87 -22.91
CA VAL A 479 -2.55 -20.50 -22.60
C VAL A 479 -3.57 -19.57 -23.27
N ARG A 480 -4.30 -18.79 -22.46
CA ARG A 480 -5.21 -17.76 -22.97
C ARG A 480 -4.42 -16.46 -23.10
N ILE A 481 -4.49 -15.88 -24.26
CA ILE A 481 -3.84 -14.60 -24.57
C ILE A 481 -4.88 -13.60 -25.04
N ARG A 482 -4.57 -12.31 -24.88
CA ARG A 482 -5.21 -11.21 -25.59
C ARG A 482 -4.28 -10.73 -26.70
N ARG A 483 -4.81 -10.65 -27.94
CA ARG A 483 -4.11 -10.14 -29.12
C ARG A 483 -4.93 -8.98 -29.71
N GLY A 484 -4.49 -7.74 -29.48
CA GLY A 484 -5.34 -6.58 -29.67
C GLY A 484 -6.55 -6.66 -28.73
N GLU A 485 -7.76 -6.63 -29.28
CA GLU A 485 -9.02 -6.76 -28.54
C GLU A 485 -9.54 -8.20 -28.43
N ASP A 486 -8.94 -9.14 -29.16
CA ASP A 486 -9.42 -10.52 -29.23
C ASP A 486 -8.76 -11.44 -28.21
N TYR A 487 -9.54 -12.32 -27.58
CA TYR A 487 -9.06 -13.37 -26.71
C TYR A 487 -8.93 -14.71 -27.46
N LEU A 488 -7.71 -15.25 -27.46
CA LEU A 488 -7.38 -16.51 -28.12
C LEU A 488 -6.88 -17.53 -27.11
N GLN A 489 -7.13 -18.81 -27.37
CA GLN A 489 -6.54 -19.90 -26.61
C GLN A 489 -5.53 -20.66 -27.45
N LEU A 490 -4.28 -20.63 -27.01
CA LEU A 490 -3.18 -21.35 -27.62
C LEU A 490 -2.91 -22.62 -26.83
N MET A 491 -2.56 -23.70 -27.53
CA MET A 491 -2.07 -24.95 -26.90
C MET A 491 -0.54 -24.98 -27.02
N ILE A 492 0.16 -24.79 -25.92
CA ILE A 492 1.61 -24.64 -25.91
C ILE A 492 2.25 -25.88 -25.30
N THR A 493 3.15 -26.54 -26.03
CA THR A 493 3.97 -27.61 -25.49
C THR A 493 5.15 -27.02 -24.72
N MET A 494 5.22 -27.29 -23.42
CA MET A 494 6.32 -26.84 -22.57
C MET A 494 7.65 -27.48 -23.00
N LYS A 495 8.67 -26.66 -23.24
CA LYS A 495 10.01 -27.11 -23.63
C LYS A 495 11.04 -26.83 -22.53
N PRO A 496 12.18 -27.54 -22.53
CA PRO A 496 13.25 -27.20 -21.57
C PRO A 496 13.69 -25.74 -21.76
N LEU A 497 13.95 -25.04 -20.64
CA LEU A 497 14.55 -23.71 -20.67
C LEU A 497 15.89 -23.79 -21.42
N PRO A 498 16.05 -23.07 -22.55
CA PRO A 498 17.28 -23.18 -23.36
C PRO A 498 18.50 -22.71 -22.58
N SER A 499 19.67 -23.32 -22.90
CA SER A 499 20.93 -22.77 -22.44
C SER A 499 21.27 -21.54 -23.28
N PHE A 500 21.17 -20.36 -22.70
CA PHE A 500 21.75 -19.19 -23.32
C PHE A 500 23.27 -19.35 -23.27
N THR A 501 23.91 -19.66 -24.41
CA THR A 501 25.33 -19.42 -24.59
C THR A 501 25.50 -17.92 -24.76
N ASN A 502 26.14 -17.28 -23.77
CA ASN A 502 26.60 -15.89 -23.85
C ASN A 502 27.49 -15.68 -25.08
#